data_3b19d42ff3ed69e9e683a4ec33e13c7d
#
_entry.id   3b19d42ff3ed69e9e683a4ec33e13c7d
#
_cell.length_a   1.000
_cell.length_b   1.000
_cell.length_c   1.000
_cell.angle_alpha   90.00
_cell.angle_beta   90.00
_cell.angle_gamma   90.00
#
_symmetry.space_group_name_H-M   'P 1'
#
loop_
_entity.id
_entity.type
_entity.pdbx_description
1 polymer ?
#
loop_
_entity_poly.entity_id
_entity_poly.type
_entity_poly.pdbx_seq_one_letter_code
_entity_poly.pdbx_strand_id
1 'polypeptide(L)'
;MSLKATAPLIAALSSDKLADFLSFFDGEAFSDNPAWSSCYCQCFYEDHSKVKWSARMSAENRNCAIQRCTSGDMRGHLAYLDGRVVGWCNAAPRHLFHALDAEPVPESERIGCILCFLVSPSTRGRGVAKALLLAACEGLRAQGLLYAEANPRPNATSSTENHFGPLAMYLAAGFSVHRTDESDGSVWVRKRL
;
A
#
# COMPACT_ATOMS: atom_id res chain seq x y z
N MET A 1 -16.47 -27.27 16.75
CA MET A 1 -15.27 -26.54 17.24
C MET A 1 -14.91 -25.52 16.19
N SER A 2 -15.14 -24.21 16.46
CA SER A 2 -14.75 -23.14 15.55
C SER A 2 -13.23 -23.01 15.61
N LEU A 3 -12.55 -23.36 14.54
CA LEU A 3 -11.12 -23.07 14.39
C LEU A 3 -10.95 -21.54 14.48
N LYS A 4 -10.30 -21.05 15.53
CA LYS A 4 -9.90 -19.65 15.61
C LYS A 4 -9.09 -19.33 14.35
N ALA A 5 -9.59 -18.43 13.52
CA ALA A 5 -8.84 -17.98 12.35
C ALA A 5 -7.47 -17.45 12.82
N THR A 6 -6.39 -18.03 12.32
CA THR A 6 -5.03 -17.62 12.64
C THR A 6 -4.84 -16.16 12.20
N ALA A 7 -4.37 -15.33 13.10
CA ALA A 7 -4.04 -13.94 12.76
C ALA A 7 -2.88 -13.92 11.74
N PRO A 8 -2.89 -13.03 10.74
CA PRO A 8 -1.79 -12.93 9.79
C PRO A 8 -0.50 -12.46 10.48
N LEU A 9 0.62 -13.11 10.16
CA LEU A 9 1.94 -12.62 10.49
C LEU A 9 2.29 -11.47 9.52
N ILE A 10 2.75 -10.34 10.04
CA ILE A 10 3.15 -9.20 9.21
C ILE A 10 4.67 -9.02 9.29
N ALA A 11 5.30 -8.84 8.13
CA ALA A 11 6.72 -8.56 8.01
C ALA A 11 6.96 -7.32 7.13
N ALA A 12 7.88 -6.47 7.53
CA ALA A 12 8.35 -5.38 6.68
C ALA A 12 9.05 -5.93 5.43
N LEU A 13 8.88 -5.26 4.29
CA LEU A 13 9.63 -5.57 3.09
C LEU A 13 11.11 -5.22 3.29
N SER A 14 11.96 -6.15 2.94
CA SER A 14 13.42 -6.04 2.95
C SER A 14 13.99 -6.92 1.83
N SER A 15 15.27 -6.82 1.54
CA SER A 15 15.89 -7.56 0.44
C SER A 15 15.74 -9.09 0.58
N ASP A 16 15.73 -9.61 1.81
CA ASP A 16 15.49 -11.04 2.09
C ASP A 16 14.03 -11.48 1.88
N LYS A 17 13.09 -10.54 1.77
CA LYS A 17 11.67 -10.76 1.46
C LYS A 17 11.32 -10.50 -0.01
N LEU A 18 12.30 -10.13 -0.83
CA LEU A 18 12.06 -9.83 -2.25
C LEU A 18 11.45 -11.01 -3.00
N ALA A 19 11.91 -12.22 -2.76
CA ALA A 19 11.37 -13.42 -3.40
C ALA A 19 9.88 -13.64 -3.05
N ASP A 20 9.51 -13.40 -1.80
CA ASP A 20 8.13 -13.49 -1.31
C ASP A 20 7.24 -12.43 -1.98
N PHE A 21 7.73 -11.17 -2.06
CA PHE A 21 7.04 -10.09 -2.74
C PHE A 21 6.80 -10.42 -4.21
N LEU A 22 7.84 -10.84 -4.93
CA LEU A 22 7.73 -11.18 -6.35
C LEU A 22 6.79 -12.36 -6.57
N SER A 23 6.88 -13.41 -5.76
CA SER A 23 5.98 -14.56 -5.85
C SER A 23 4.51 -14.18 -5.69
N PHE A 24 4.21 -13.26 -4.77
CA PHE A 24 2.85 -12.76 -4.59
C PHE A 24 2.36 -11.95 -5.78
N PHE A 25 3.20 -11.03 -6.31
CA PHE A 25 2.84 -10.16 -7.45
C PHE A 25 2.81 -10.92 -8.77
N ASP A 26 3.68 -11.91 -8.97
CA ASP A 26 3.68 -12.79 -10.15
C ASP A 26 2.47 -13.76 -10.15
N GLY A 27 1.79 -13.92 -8.99
CA GLY A 27 0.72 -14.91 -8.78
C GLY A 27 -0.61 -14.32 -8.33
N GLU A 28 -0.88 -14.37 -7.02
CA GLU A 28 -2.22 -14.14 -6.45
C GLU A 28 -2.65 -12.68 -6.34
N ALA A 29 -1.72 -11.72 -6.34
CA ALA A 29 -1.99 -10.30 -6.05
C ALA A 29 -3.11 -9.71 -6.92
N PHE A 30 -3.17 -10.12 -8.19
CA PHE A 30 -4.10 -9.60 -9.18
C PHE A 30 -4.95 -10.70 -9.84
N SER A 31 -5.15 -11.83 -9.18
CA SER A 31 -5.90 -12.95 -9.74
C SER A 31 -7.34 -12.62 -10.11
N ASP A 32 -7.95 -11.63 -9.45
CA ASP A 32 -9.29 -11.10 -9.77
C ASP A 32 -9.25 -9.75 -10.53
N ASN A 33 -8.07 -9.22 -10.82
CA ASN A 33 -7.89 -7.99 -11.62
C ASN A 33 -6.62 -8.07 -12.49
N PRO A 34 -6.57 -8.97 -13.50
CA PRO A 34 -5.39 -9.19 -14.33
C PRO A 34 -4.89 -7.94 -15.07
N ALA A 35 -5.78 -6.97 -15.33
CA ALA A 35 -5.41 -5.71 -15.99
C ALA A 35 -4.36 -4.90 -15.20
N TRP A 36 -4.25 -5.12 -13.89
CA TRP A 36 -3.30 -4.42 -13.02
C TRP A 36 -2.06 -5.25 -12.67
N SER A 37 -1.94 -6.48 -13.19
CA SER A 37 -0.84 -7.40 -12.85
C SER A 37 0.54 -6.86 -13.21
N SER A 38 0.63 -5.92 -14.16
CA SER A 38 1.88 -5.25 -14.53
C SER A 38 2.36 -4.20 -13.52
N CYS A 39 1.57 -3.84 -12.51
CA CYS A 39 1.85 -2.67 -11.66
C CYS A 39 3.08 -2.84 -10.75
N TYR A 40 3.27 -4.01 -10.11
CA TYR A 40 4.29 -4.24 -9.07
C TYR A 40 4.38 -3.09 -8.06
N CYS A 41 3.27 -2.42 -7.82
CA CYS A 41 3.13 -1.23 -6.97
C CYS A 41 4.04 -0.05 -7.33
N GLN A 42 4.50 0.04 -8.60
CA GLN A 42 5.44 1.06 -9.05
C GLN A 42 4.77 2.39 -9.38
N CYS A 43 3.46 2.41 -9.62
CA CYS A 43 2.72 3.61 -10.03
C CYS A 43 3.02 4.83 -9.15
N PHE A 44 3.09 4.66 -7.84
CA PHE A 44 3.31 5.77 -6.91
C PHE A 44 4.77 6.24 -6.84
N TYR A 45 5.72 5.41 -7.26
CA TYR A 45 7.14 5.75 -7.27
C TYR A 45 7.57 6.49 -8.55
N GLU A 46 6.70 6.62 -9.55
CA GLU A 46 7.01 7.28 -10.81
C GLU A 46 6.50 8.72 -10.82
N ASP A 47 7.31 9.60 -11.39
CA ASP A 47 6.90 10.97 -11.73
C ASP A 47 6.08 10.93 -13.03
N HIS A 48 4.77 11.02 -12.93
CA HIS A 48 3.85 10.93 -14.06
C HIS A 48 3.94 12.11 -15.03
N SER A 49 4.66 13.19 -14.69
CA SER A 49 5.00 14.27 -15.64
C SER A 49 6.10 13.85 -16.61
N LYS A 50 6.94 12.87 -16.23
CA LYS A 50 8.09 12.38 -17.01
C LYS A 50 7.86 11.00 -17.59
N VAL A 51 7.06 10.18 -16.90
CA VAL A 51 6.84 8.77 -17.27
C VAL A 51 5.39 8.59 -17.69
N LYS A 52 5.16 8.19 -18.95
CA LYS A 52 3.83 7.78 -19.41
C LYS A 52 3.49 6.40 -18.86
N TRP A 53 2.77 6.36 -17.74
CA TRP A 53 2.43 5.13 -17.03
C TRP A 53 1.77 4.06 -17.93
N SER A 54 0.86 4.47 -18.83
CA SER A 54 0.18 3.56 -19.75
C SER A 54 1.10 2.88 -20.78
N ALA A 55 2.34 3.32 -20.92
CA ALA A 55 3.33 2.72 -21.80
C ALA A 55 4.31 1.80 -21.04
N ARG A 56 4.23 1.73 -19.71
CA ARG A 56 5.12 0.90 -18.88
C ARG A 56 4.81 -0.59 -19.07
N MET A 57 5.85 -1.36 -19.30
CA MET A 57 5.75 -2.81 -19.44
C MET A 57 5.90 -3.51 -18.09
N SER A 58 5.27 -4.68 -17.96
CA SER A 58 5.34 -5.51 -16.75
C SER A 58 6.78 -5.83 -16.33
N ALA A 59 7.64 -6.19 -17.30
CA ALA A 59 9.05 -6.50 -17.05
C ALA A 59 9.82 -5.29 -16.50
N GLU A 60 9.53 -4.08 -16.98
CA GLU A 60 10.15 -2.84 -16.48
C GLU A 60 9.73 -2.59 -15.04
N ASN A 61 8.43 -2.67 -14.74
CA ASN A 61 7.92 -2.45 -13.39
C ASN A 61 8.45 -3.50 -12.41
N ARG A 62 8.54 -4.76 -12.85
CA ARG A 62 9.14 -5.82 -12.03
C ARG A 62 10.61 -5.55 -11.72
N ASN A 63 11.39 -5.11 -12.70
CA ASN A 63 12.80 -4.76 -12.50
C ASN A 63 12.97 -3.53 -11.60
N CYS A 64 12.13 -2.50 -11.75
CA CYS A 64 12.11 -1.35 -10.84
C CYS A 64 11.78 -1.77 -9.40
N ALA A 65 10.82 -2.67 -9.21
CA ALA A 65 10.49 -3.20 -7.89
C ALA A 65 11.69 -3.93 -7.25
N ILE A 66 12.42 -4.76 -8.02
CA ILE A 66 13.64 -5.44 -7.57
C ILE A 66 14.69 -4.41 -7.13
N GLN A 67 14.98 -3.42 -7.97
CA GLN A 67 15.97 -2.39 -7.68
C GLN A 67 15.60 -1.60 -6.43
N ARG A 68 14.36 -1.08 -6.34
CA ARG A 68 13.90 -0.28 -5.20
C ARG A 68 13.79 -1.08 -3.90
N CYS A 69 13.40 -2.35 -3.97
CA CYS A 69 13.43 -3.23 -2.79
C CYS A 69 14.87 -3.44 -2.29
N THR A 70 15.81 -3.66 -3.21
CA THR A 70 17.22 -3.89 -2.89
C THR A 70 17.89 -2.62 -2.32
N SER A 71 17.58 -1.43 -2.86
CA SER A 71 18.10 -0.14 -2.36
C SER A 71 17.40 0.35 -1.09
N GLY A 72 16.23 -0.22 -0.72
CA GLY A 72 15.40 0.25 0.40
C GLY A 72 14.50 1.45 0.07
N ASP A 73 14.39 1.84 -1.21
CA ASP A 73 13.52 2.92 -1.68
C ASP A 73 12.05 2.49 -1.81
N MET A 74 11.80 1.19 -1.95
CA MET A 74 10.46 0.62 -1.86
C MET A 74 10.25 0.02 -0.47
N ARG A 75 9.23 0.50 0.23
CA ARG A 75 8.90 0.09 1.60
C ARG A 75 7.44 -0.31 1.72
N GLY A 76 7.16 -1.14 2.69
CA GLY A 76 5.82 -1.64 2.96
C GLY A 76 5.86 -2.91 3.78
N HIS A 77 4.73 -3.62 3.79
CA HIS A 77 4.56 -4.81 4.62
C HIS A 77 3.90 -5.94 3.84
N LEU A 78 4.38 -7.16 4.05
CA LEU A 78 3.79 -8.40 3.58
C LEU A 78 3.01 -9.06 4.71
N ALA A 79 1.84 -9.62 4.38
CA ALA A 79 1.04 -10.42 5.29
C ALA A 79 1.12 -11.90 4.92
N TYR A 80 1.33 -12.74 5.91
CA TYR A 80 1.47 -14.19 5.74
C TYR A 80 0.36 -14.92 6.50
N LEU A 81 -0.22 -15.94 5.87
CA LEU A 81 -1.07 -16.96 6.50
C LEU A 81 -0.51 -18.32 6.10
N ASP A 82 -0.32 -19.17 7.09
CA ASP A 82 0.19 -20.55 6.91
C ASP A 82 1.48 -20.59 6.06
N GLY A 83 2.39 -19.63 6.30
CA GLY A 83 3.68 -19.51 5.62
C GLY A 83 3.62 -18.94 4.18
N ARG A 84 2.45 -18.57 3.66
CA ARG A 84 2.26 -18.02 2.31
C ARG A 84 1.92 -16.54 2.39
N VAL A 85 2.46 -15.75 1.46
CA VAL A 85 2.08 -14.35 1.33
C VAL A 85 0.64 -14.26 0.81
N VAL A 86 -0.18 -13.52 1.52
CA VAL A 86 -1.61 -13.30 1.22
C VAL A 86 -1.98 -11.83 1.11
N GLY A 87 -1.03 -10.93 1.34
CA GLY A 87 -1.31 -9.51 1.22
C GLY A 87 -0.07 -8.64 1.24
N TRP A 88 -0.24 -7.44 0.72
CA TRP A 88 0.75 -6.38 0.62
C TRP A 88 0.14 -5.04 1.03
N CYS A 89 0.94 -4.19 1.67
CA CYS A 89 0.62 -2.79 1.92
C CYS A 89 1.82 -1.93 1.54
N ASN A 90 1.62 -0.99 0.60
CA ASN A 90 2.65 0.00 0.25
C ASN A 90 2.59 1.16 1.25
N ALA A 91 3.64 1.31 2.06
CA ALA A 91 3.71 2.34 3.08
C ALA A 91 5.16 2.82 3.24
N ALA A 92 5.40 4.11 2.96
CA ALA A 92 6.73 4.70 2.94
C ALA A 92 6.68 6.20 3.30
N PRO A 93 7.83 6.83 3.62
CA PRO A 93 7.93 8.29 3.69
C PRO A 93 7.43 8.93 2.40
N ARG A 94 6.68 10.04 2.52
CA ARG A 94 6.03 10.72 1.39
C ARG A 94 6.99 11.05 0.25
N HIS A 95 8.21 11.47 0.56
CA HIS A 95 9.22 11.87 -0.44
C HIS A 95 9.67 10.73 -1.39
N LEU A 96 9.37 9.48 -1.06
CA LEU A 96 9.65 8.34 -1.95
C LEU A 96 8.55 8.14 -3.02
N PHE A 97 7.42 8.81 -2.87
CA PHE A 97 6.28 8.68 -3.79
C PHE A 97 6.21 9.85 -4.76
N HIS A 98 6.96 9.79 -5.86
CA HIS A 98 7.07 10.86 -6.86
C HIS A 98 5.74 11.20 -7.54
N ALA A 99 4.78 10.30 -7.56
CA ALA A 99 3.41 10.62 -7.98
C ALA A 99 2.74 11.72 -7.12
N LEU A 100 3.27 11.99 -5.93
CA LEU A 100 2.75 13.02 -5.01
C LEU A 100 3.55 14.33 -5.05
N ASP A 101 4.60 14.44 -5.86
CA ASP A 101 5.48 15.62 -5.90
C ASP A 101 4.76 16.89 -6.40
N ALA A 102 3.73 16.71 -7.24
CA ALA A 102 2.90 17.83 -7.73
C ALA A 102 1.99 18.46 -6.65
N GLU A 103 1.82 17.78 -5.50
CA GLU A 103 1.02 18.23 -4.37
C GLU A 103 1.91 18.61 -3.17
N PRO A 104 2.48 19.82 -3.12
CA PRO A 104 3.27 20.24 -1.98
C PRO A 104 2.38 20.32 -0.73
N VAL A 105 2.81 19.70 0.35
CA VAL A 105 2.14 19.77 1.66
C VAL A 105 3.11 20.23 2.73
N PRO A 106 2.67 21.05 3.69
CA PRO A 106 3.50 21.43 4.82
C PRO A 106 3.99 20.20 5.59
N GLU A 107 5.21 20.26 6.10
CA GLU A 107 5.85 19.20 6.90
C GLU A 107 5.93 17.84 6.16
N SER A 108 6.01 17.84 4.83
CA SER A 108 6.03 16.61 4.01
C SER A 108 7.12 15.61 4.43
N GLU A 109 8.25 16.09 4.97
CA GLU A 109 9.36 15.28 5.50
C GLU A 109 8.98 14.48 6.76
N ARG A 110 7.88 14.86 7.42
CA ARG A 110 7.37 14.21 8.65
C ARG A 110 6.20 13.27 8.37
N ILE A 111 5.80 13.13 7.11
CA ILE A 111 4.63 12.37 6.67
C ILE A 111 5.05 11.05 6.03
N GLY A 112 4.44 9.95 6.46
CA GLY A 112 4.42 8.69 5.75
C GLY A 112 3.08 8.49 5.04
N CYS A 113 3.10 7.95 3.83
CA CYS A 113 1.88 7.66 3.07
C CYS A 113 1.63 6.16 2.99
N ILE A 114 0.35 5.78 3.04
CA ILE A 114 -0.15 4.42 2.86
C ILE A 114 -1.04 4.44 1.62
N LEU A 115 -0.55 3.89 0.50
CA LEU A 115 -1.13 4.16 -0.82
C LEU A 115 -1.70 2.94 -1.55
N CYS A 116 -1.44 1.72 -1.08
CA CYS A 116 -1.96 0.54 -1.76
C CYS A 116 -2.09 -0.64 -0.80
N PHE A 117 -3.22 -1.34 -0.88
CA PHE A 117 -3.43 -2.65 -0.28
C PHE A 117 -3.79 -3.65 -1.37
N LEU A 118 -3.11 -4.79 -1.34
CA LEU A 118 -3.49 -5.97 -2.10
C LEU A 118 -3.69 -7.12 -1.12
N VAL A 119 -4.83 -7.79 -1.21
CA VAL A 119 -5.14 -8.95 -0.38
C VAL A 119 -5.69 -10.04 -1.29
N SER A 120 -5.08 -11.22 -1.23
CA SER A 120 -5.55 -12.41 -1.95
C SER A 120 -7.06 -12.57 -1.82
N PRO A 121 -7.82 -12.74 -2.92
CA PRO A 121 -9.27 -12.83 -2.89
C PRO A 121 -9.80 -13.86 -1.88
N SER A 122 -9.13 -15.00 -1.77
CA SER A 122 -9.49 -16.10 -0.86
C SER A 122 -9.32 -15.77 0.64
N THR A 123 -8.61 -14.68 0.98
CA THR A 123 -8.31 -14.30 2.37
C THR A 123 -8.93 -12.96 2.77
N ARG A 124 -9.68 -12.32 1.87
CA ARG A 124 -10.45 -11.10 2.19
C ARG A 124 -11.48 -11.36 3.29
N GLY A 125 -11.83 -10.31 4.02
CA GLY A 125 -12.75 -10.43 5.17
C GLY A 125 -12.13 -11.04 6.42
N ARG A 126 -10.86 -11.50 6.39
CA ARG A 126 -10.15 -12.12 7.52
C ARG A 126 -9.27 -11.16 8.32
N GLY A 127 -9.44 -9.84 8.13
CA GLY A 127 -8.70 -8.81 8.89
C GLY A 127 -7.29 -8.52 8.37
N VAL A 128 -6.86 -9.10 7.24
CA VAL A 128 -5.50 -8.93 6.67
C VAL A 128 -5.17 -7.45 6.42
N ALA A 129 -6.05 -6.71 5.74
CA ALA A 129 -5.81 -5.29 5.45
C ALA A 129 -5.69 -4.45 6.73
N LYS A 130 -6.51 -4.75 7.76
CA LYS A 130 -6.41 -4.07 9.07
C LYS A 130 -5.07 -4.35 9.75
N ALA A 131 -4.61 -5.60 9.74
CA ALA A 131 -3.31 -5.96 10.31
C ALA A 131 -2.16 -5.25 9.58
N LEU A 132 -2.21 -5.20 8.24
CA LEU A 132 -1.26 -4.45 7.41
C LEU A 132 -1.26 -2.96 7.73
N LEU A 133 -2.44 -2.33 7.88
CA LEU A 133 -2.56 -0.92 8.26
C LEU A 133 -1.90 -0.62 9.60
N LEU A 134 -2.14 -1.45 10.61
CA LEU A 134 -1.55 -1.26 11.94
C LEU A 134 -0.01 -1.40 11.88
N ALA A 135 0.49 -2.42 11.18
CA ALA A 135 1.93 -2.60 10.98
C ALA A 135 2.57 -1.45 10.19
N ALA A 136 1.87 -0.93 9.17
CA ALA A 136 2.32 0.24 8.42
C ALA A 136 2.47 1.47 9.33
N CYS A 137 1.49 1.76 10.19
CA CYS A 137 1.59 2.86 11.16
C CYS A 137 2.79 2.67 12.11
N GLU A 138 2.99 1.47 12.64
CA GLU A 138 4.12 1.15 13.51
C GLU A 138 5.46 1.32 12.77
N GLY A 139 5.56 0.83 11.54
CA GLY A 139 6.76 0.94 10.72
C GLY A 139 7.10 2.39 10.35
N LEU A 140 6.12 3.21 10.05
CA LEU A 140 6.30 4.66 9.79
C LEU A 140 6.74 5.39 11.07
N ARG A 141 6.13 5.07 12.22
CA ARG A 141 6.54 5.62 13.52
C ARG A 141 7.98 5.25 13.87
N ALA A 142 8.36 4.00 13.65
CA ALA A 142 9.73 3.53 13.91
C ALA A 142 10.79 4.24 13.04
N GLN A 143 10.38 4.80 11.88
CA GLN A 143 11.21 5.63 11.02
C GLN A 143 11.27 7.11 11.46
N GLY A 144 10.62 7.48 12.58
CA GLY A 144 10.60 8.84 13.12
C GLY A 144 9.57 9.77 12.45
N LEU A 145 8.66 9.24 11.65
CA LEU A 145 7.61 10.03 11.03
C LEU A 145 6.52 10.37 12.07
N LEU A 146 5.95 11.57 11.97
CA LEU A 146 4.95 12.05 12.93
C LEU A 146 3.51 11.76 12.49
N TYR A 147 3.31 11.65 11.18
CA TYR A 147 1.97 11.48 10.61
C TYR A 147 1.95 10.33 9.62
N ALA A 148 0.86 9.57 9.63
CA ALA A 148 0.48 8.68 8.55
C ALA A 148 -0.68 9.30 7.77
N GLU A 149 -0.58 9.31 6.45
CA GLU A 149 -1.64 9.76 5.53
C GLU A 149 -2.03 8.66 4.54
N ALA A 150 -3.28 8.71 4.11
CA ALA A 150 -3.81 7.87 3.05
C ALA A 150 -4.93 8.60 2.31
N ASN A 151 -5.22 8.13 1.08
CA ASN A 151 -6.27 8.70 0.23
C ASN A 151 -7.34 7.64 -0.12
N PRO A 152 -8.16 7.15 0.86
CA PRO A 152 -9.23 6.21 0.59
C PRO A 152 -10.33 6.87 -0.26
N ARG A 153 -10.97 6.06 -1.11
CA ARG A 153 -12.15 6.49 -1.87
C ARG A 153 -13.42 6.22 -1.07
N PRO A 154 -14.18 7.25 -0.63
CA PRO A 154 -15.35 7.07 0.26
C PRO A 154 -16.45 6.18 -0.34
N ASN A 155 -16.64 6.27 -1.66
CA ASN A 155 -17.72 5.61 -2.38
C ASN A 155 -17.26 4.43 -3.23
N ALA A 156 -16.10 3.84 -2.90
CA ALA A 156 -15.60 2.67 -3.63
C ALA A 156 -16.56 1.48 -3.51
N THR A 157 -16.97 0.93 -4.65
CA THR A 157 -17.94 -0.17 -4.76
C THR A 157 -17.29 -1.51 -5.10
N SER A 158 -16.04 -1.49 -5.55
CA SER A 158 -15.28 -2.68 -5.94
C SER A 158 -13.98 -2.82 -5.16
N SER A 159 -13.42 -4.02 -5.16
CA SER A 159 -12.09 -4.27 -4.55
C SER A 159 -10.99 -3.48 -5.26
N THR A 160 -11.12 -3.26 -6.56
CA THR A 160 -10.20 -2.44 -7.36
C THR A 160 -10.21 -0.98 -6.92
N GLU A 161 -11.38 -0.39 -6.73
CA GLU A 161 -11.50 0.98 -6.24
C GLU A 161 -11.03 1.13 -4.79
N ASN A 162 -11.14 0.07 -4.01
CA ASN A 162 -10.69 0.00 -2.62
C ASN A 162 -9.19 -0.31 -2.43
N HIS A 163 -8.36 -0.21 -3.48
CA HIS A 163 -6.93 -0.50 -3.33
C HIS A 163 -6.20 0.47 -2.37
N PHE A 164 -6.74 1.65 -2.12
CA PHE A 164 -6.27 2.55 -1.07
C PHE A 164 -6.73 2.14 0.34
N GLY A 165 -7.57 1.12 0.45
CA GLY A 165 -8.25 0.73 1.69
C GLY A 165 -9.55 1.48 1.94
N PRO A 166 -10.55 0.83 2.57
CA PRO A 166 -11.83 1.45 2.88
C PRO A 166 -11.67 2.59 3.90
N LEU A 167 -12.37 3.72 3.71
CA LEU A 167 -12.37 4.84 4.66
C LEU A 167 -12.72 4.39 6.08
N ALA A 168 -13.72 3.52 6.24
CA ALA A 168 -14.14 3.00 7.55
C ALA A 168 -13.02 2.27 8.30
N MET A 169 -12.10 1.57 7.59
CA MET A 169 -10.96 0.91 8.20
C MET A 169 -9.98 1.91 8.82
N TYR A 170 -9.73 3.02 8.15
CA TYR A 170 -8.87 4.10 8.64
C TYR A 170 -9.49 4.79 9.84
N LEU A 171 -10.78 5.17 9.77
CA LEU A 171 -11.48 5.81 10.88
C LEU A 171 -11.47 4.91 12.13
N ALA A 172 -11.74 3.61 11.97
CA ALA A 172 -11.66 2.64 13.05
C ALA A 172 -10.24 2.46 13.62
N ALA A 173 -9.20 2.79 12.84
CA ALA A 173 -7.79 2.78 13.28
C ALA A 173 -7.31 4.12 13.87
N GLY A 174 -8.21 5.09 14.05
CA GLY A 174 -7.93 6.39 14.69
C GLY A 174 -7.39 7.45 13.72
N PHE A 175 -7.59 7.29 12.41
CA PHE A 175 -7.41 8.37 11.44
C PHE A 175 -8.62 9.30 11.48
N SER A 176 -8.40 10.54 11.12
CA SER A 176 -9.47 11.55 10.89
C SER A 176 -9.37 12.09 9.47
N VAL A 177 -10.50 12.54 8.93
CA VAL A 177 -10.50 13.26 7.65
C VAL A 177 -9.71 14.55 7.84
N HIS A 178 -8.71 14.75 7.00
CA HIS A 178 -7.81 15.88 7.05
C HIS A 178 -8.07 16.87 5.91
N ARG A 179 -8.39 16.34 4.72
CA ARG A 179 -8.64 17.13 3.51
C ARG A 179 -9.64 16.40 2.62
N THR A 180 -10.51 17.14 1.98
CA THR A 180 -11.41 16.64 0.93
C THR A 180 -11.17 17.47 -0.32
N ASP A 181 -11.02 16.82 -1.47
CA ASP A 181 -10.99 17.48 -2.77
C ASP A 181 -12.42 17.54 -3.30
N GLU A 182 -12.94 18.76 -3.46
CA GLU A 182 -14.32 18.98 -3.93
C GLU A 182 -14.48 18.65 -5.42
N SER A 183 -13.38 18.61 -6.19
CA SER A 183 -13.42 18.38 -7.63
C SER A 183 -13.70 16.93 -8.01
N ASP A 184 -13.20 15.97 -7.23
CA ASP A 184 -13.35 14.54 -7.46
C ASP A 184 -13.91 13.75 -6.27
N GLY A 185 -14.16 14.44 -5.15
CA GLY A 185 -14.66 13.84 -3.91
C GLY A 185 -13.65 12.96 -3.19
N SER A 186 -12.37 13.01 -3.56
CA SER A 186 -11.33 12.26 -2.87
C SER A 186 -11.11 12.80 -1.46
N VAL A 187 -10.73 11.89 -0.55
CA VAL A 187 -10.59 12.19 0.87
C VAL A 187 -9.19 11.78 1.32
N TRP A 188 -8.46 12.72 1.88
CA TRP A 188 -7.23 12.41 2.60
C TRP A 188 -7.52 12.26 4.08
N VAL A 189 -7.07 11.17 4.66
CA VAL A 189 -7.12 10.91 6.09
C VAL A 189 -5.72 10.99 6.69
N ARG A 190 -5.63 11.49 7.92
CA ARG A 190 -4.36 11.62 8.66
C ARG A 190 -4.50 11.06 10.06
N LYS A 191 -3.42 10.47 10.55
CA LYS A 191 -3.24 10.03 11.94
C LYS A 191 -1.89 10.51 12.45
N ARG A 192 -1.84 11.00 13.69
CA ARG A 192 -0.59 11.19 14.41
C ARG A 192 -0.09 9.83 14.91
N LEU A 193 1.19 9.52 14.63
CA LEU A 193 1.85 8.25 14.96
C LEU A 193 2.41 8.22 16.38
#